data_750e9bc0ad1f07cdcca666c819c2ddfe
#
_entry.id   750e9bc0ad1f07cdcca666c819c2ddfe
#
_cell.length_a   1.000
_cell.length_b   1.000
_cell.length_c   1.000
_cell.angle_alpha   90.00
_cell.angle_beta   90.00
_cell.angle_gamma   90.00
#
_symmetry.space_group_name_H-M   'P 1'
#
loop_
_entity.id
_entity.type
_entity.pdbx_description
1 polymer ?
#
loop_
_entity_poly.entity_id
_entity_poly.type
_entity_poly.pdbx_seq_one_letter_code
_entity_poly.pdbx_strand_id
1 'polypeptide(L)' 'MQDTINHFLEFRKQFTASQWHEINNIIDSQYRKKAAELQLDDQDVETIKNIITEQKIMN' A
#
# COMPACT_ATOMS: atom_id res chain seq x y z
N MET A 1 -11.02 6.25 -15.22
CA MET A 1 -9.60 6.50 -14.92
C MET A 1 -9.39 7.76 -14.10
N GLN A 2 -10.04 8.85 -14.46
CA GLN A 2 -9.89 10.10 -13.73
C GLN A 2 -10.28 9.94 -12.26
N ASP A 3 -11.37 9.21 -12.01
CA ASP A 3 -11.83 9.00 -10.64
C ASP A 3 -10.82 8.17 -9.83
N THR A 4 -10.21 7.17 -10.44
CA THR A 4 -9.22 6.35 -9.77
C THR A 4 -8.00 7.18 -9.40
N ILE A 5 -7.56 8.05 -10.30
CA ILE A 5 -6.43 8.94 -10.03
C ILE A 5 -6.76 9.89 -8.91
N ASN A 6 -7.96 10.46 -8.92
CA ASN A 6 -8.39 11.39 -7.87
C ASN A 6 -8.44 10.68 -6.51
N HIS A 7 -8.98 9.47 -6.46
CA HIS A 7 -9.04 8.70 -5.22
C HIS A 7 -7.63 8.40 -4.71
N PHE A 8 -6.72 8.04 -5.62
CA PHE A 8 -5.34 7.76 -5.25
C PHE A 8 -4.68 8.99 -4.62
N LEU A 9 -4.82 10.14 -5.26
CA LEU A 9 -4.19 11.36 -4.76
C LEU A 9 -4.80 11.82 -3.44
N GLU A 10 -6.11 11.69 -3.29
CA GLU A 10 -6.79 12.03 -2.04
C GLU A 10 -6.30 11.15 -0.89
N PHE A 11 -6.15 9.87 -1.17
CA PHE A 11 -5.63 8.94 -0.20
C PHE A 11 -4.18 9.23 0.12
N ARG A 12 -3.37 9.45 -0.91
CA ARG A 12 -1.94 9.67 -0.79
C ARG A 12 -1.61 10.89 0.06
N LYS A 13 -2.39 11.96 -0.08
CA LYS A 13 -2.09 13.20 0.62
C LYS A 13 -2.28 13.12 2.13
N GLN A 14 -2.89 12.05 2.62
CA GLN A 14 -3.07 11.85 4.06
C GLN A 14 -1.78 11.44 4.74
N PHE A 15 -0.74 11.18 3.99
CA PHE A 15 0.52 10.68 4.53
C PHE A 15 1.66 11.65 4.28
N THR A 16 2.61 11.68 5.21
CA THR A 16 3.87 12.38 4.95
C THR A 16 4.66 11.56 3.93
N ALA A 17 5.69 12.19 3.35
CA ALA A 17 6.56 11.50 2.40
C ALA A 17 7.21 10.28 3.04
N SER A 18 7.61 10.40 4.30
CA SER A 18 8.24 9.31 5.03
C SER A 18 7.27 8.14 5.26
N GLN A 19 6.04 8.46 5.67
CA GLN A 19 5.02 7.44 5.88
C GLN A 19 4.71 6.70 4.59
N TRP A 20 4.57 7.44 3.49
CA TRP A 20 4.27 6.82 2.21
C TRP A 20 5.41 5.93 1.74
N HIS A 21 6.64 6.34 1.99
CA HIS A 21 7.80 5.54 1.64
C HIS A 21 7.76 4.18 2.35
N GLU A 22 7.41 4.18 3.63
CA GLU A 22 7.26 2.95 4.39
C GLU A 22 6.17 2.05 3.82
N ILE A 23 5.02 2.65 3.52
CA ILE A 23 3.89 1.91 2.95
C ILE A 23 4.29 1.31 1.60
N ASN A 24 4.97 2.09 0.77
CA ASN A 24 5.42 1.63 -0.54
C ASN A 24 6.37 0.44 -0.42
N ASN A 25 7.27 0.49 0.56
CA ASN A 25 8.20 -0.63 0.79
C ASN A 25 7.45 -1.90 1.16
N ILE A 26 6.40 -1.78 1.96
CA ILE A 26 5.58 -2.92 2.35
C ILE A 26 4.87 -3.50 1.12
N ILE A 27 4.32 -2.64 0.29
CA ILE A 27 3.64 -3.06 -0.93
C ILE A 27 4.61 -3.76 -1.88
N ASP A 28 5.80 -3.17 -2.07
CA ASP A 28 6.83 -3.76 -2.93
C ASP A 28 7.26 -5.12 -2.43
N SER A 29 7.38 -5.29 -1.11
CA SER A 29 7.72 -6.58 -0.52
C SER A 29 6.68 -7.63 -0.86
N GLN A 30 5.41 -7.23 -0.83
CA GLN A 30 4.33 -8.16 -1.13
C GLN A 30 4.36 -8.59 -2.59
N TYR A 31 4.64 -7.66 -3.50
CA TYR A 31 4.80 -7.99 -4.92
C TYR A 31 5.92 -8.99 -5.14
N ARG A 32 7.03 -8.80 -4.46
CA ARG A 32 8.17 -9.70 -4.61
C ARG A 32 7.87 -11.11 -4.14
N LYS A 33 6.99 -11.25 -3.16
CA LYS A 33 6.60 -12.58 -2.65
C LYS A 33 5.70 -13.34 -3.62
N LYS A 34 5.07 -12.64 -4.53
CA LYS A 34 4.10 -13.25 -5.44
C LYS A 34 4.74 -13.95 -6.64
N ALA A 35 6.02 -13.83 -6.79
CA ALA A 35 6.77 -14.53 -7.85
C ALA A 35 6.33 -14.12 -9.25
N ALA A 36 5.29 -14.72 -9.79
CA ALA A 36 4.88 -14.51 -11.18
C ALA A 36 3.72 -13.55 -11.35
N GLU A 37 3.01 -13.22 -10.29
CA GLU A 37 1.83 -12.37 -10.41
C GLU A 37 2.22 -10.91 -10.18
N LEU A 38 1.59 -10.03 -10.98
CA LEU A 38 1.91 -8.61 -10.95
C LEU A 38 0.82 -7.75 -10.32
N GLN A 39 -0.27 -8.35 -9.91
CA GLN A 39 -1.37 -7.63 -9.29
C GLN A 39 -1.62 -8.13 -7.87
N LEU A 40 -2.03 -7.22 -7.02
CA LEU A 40 -2.40 -7.57 -5.65
C LEU A 40 -3.83 -8.12 -5.64
N ASP A 41 -4.02 -9.22 -4.94
CA ASP A 41 -5.37 -9.75 -4.72
C ASP A 41 -5.85 -9.38 -3.31
N ASP A 42 -7.04 -9.84 -2.95
CA ASP A 42 -7.63 -9.48 -1.66
C ASP A 42 -6.78 -9.98 -0.49
N GLN A 43 -6.16 -11.14 -0.64
CA GLN A 43 -5.28 -11.67 0.40
C GLN A 43 -4.06 -10.79 0.59
N ASP A 44 -3.50 -10.29 -0.50
CA ASP A 44 -2.36 -9.39 -0.45
C ASP A 44 -2.74 -8.09 0.26
N VAL A 45 -3.90 -7.56 -0.05
CA VAL A 45 -4.39 -6.33 0.56
C VAL A 45 -4.54 -6.52 2.07
N GLU A 46 -5.08 -7.66 2.51
CA GLU A 46 -5.22 -7.96 3.94
C GLU A 46 -3.86 -8.04 4.61
N THR A 47 -2.90 -8.70 3.97
CA THR A 47 -1.56 -8.84 4.51
C THR A 47 -0.91 -7.46 4.67
N ILE A 48 -0.99 -6.63 3.66
CA ILE A 48 -0.43 -5.28 3.68
C ILE A 48 -1.09 -4.45 4.78
N LYS A 49 -2.40 -4.51 4.86
CA LYS A 49 -3.17 -3.78 5.85
C LYS A 49 -2.75 -4.17 7.27
N ASN A 50 -2.56 -5.46 7.51
CA ASN A 50 -2.17 -5.94 8.83
C ASN A 50 -0.76 -5.45 9.20
N ILE A 51 0.17 -5.47 8.25
CA ILE A 51 1.53 -5.00 8.49
C ILE A 51 1.52 -3.51 8.82
N ILE A 52 0.78 -2.72 8.06
CA ILE A 52 0.70 -1.28 8.28
C ILE A 52 0.10 -0.99 9.66
N THR A 53 -0.93 -1.74 10.03
CA THR A 53 -1.59 -1.58 11.34
C THR A 53 -0.64 -1.93 12.47
N GLU A 54 0.12 -3.02 12.33
CA GLU A 54 1.07 -3.44 13.35
C GLU A 54 2.19 -2.45 13.53
N GLN A 55 2.66 -1.85 12.45
CA GLN A 55 3.75 -0.88 12.50
C GLN A 55 3.27 0.51 12.89
N LYS A 56 1.97 0.69 12.99
CA LYS A 56 1.36 1.96 13.40
C LYS A 56 1.82 3.13 12.53
N ILE A 57 1.96 2.87 11.24
CA ILE A 57 2.39 3.90 10.30
C ILE A 57 1.34 5.00 10.19
N MET A 58 0.08 4.63 10.35
CA MET A 58 -1.05 5.55 10.23
C MET A 58 -1.64 5.85 11.60
N ASN A 59 -1.00 6.67 12.31
CA ASN A 59 -1.57 7.14 13.56
C ASN A 59 -2.30 8.44 13.41
#